data_eae39e70dc100d0de6d0c6cecf8560fd
#
_entry.id   eae39e70dc100d0de6d0c6cecf8560fd
#
_cell.length_a   1.000
_cell.length_b   1.000
_cell.length_c   1.000
_cell.angle_alpha   90.00
_cell.angle_beta   90.00
_cell.angle_gamma   90.00
#
_symmetry.space_group_name_H-M   'P 1'
#
loop_
_entity.id
_entity.type
_entity.pdbx_description
1 polymer ?
#
loop_
_entity_poly.entity_id
_entity_poly.type
_entity_poly.pdbx_seq_one_letter_code
_entity_poly.pdbx_strand_id
1 'polypeptide(L)'
;MRLISLGNHYGAAEPFSHLFEDTIVIGKRYESFEDLKITKNDVVLFCGGEDISPSVYKQKNSRHTSASQDLSDRDKFEVFAMNHAIEHGAKLLGICRGAQLMCAIAGGSLYQHVNNHSGKGHMMTTKDSIDIHVCSVHHQMMNPFKTNHELIAWASSVLSDVHLIEGEKNIPVEVEPEVIYFKDVNGLAIQYHPEFMSDKSEAVIYSVELVKQYLLT
;
A
#
# COMPACT_ATOMS: atom_id res chain seq x y z
N MET A 1 -17.28 9.68 -9.63
CA MET A 1 -16.47 8.69 -8.88
C MET A 1 -15.96 9.36 -7.62
N ARG A 2 -16.04 8.72 -6.43
CA ARG A 2 -15.61 9.29 -5.14
C ARG A 2 -14.28 8.66 -4.70
N LEU A 3 -13.44 9.44 -4.02
CA LEU A 3 -12.32 8.93 -3.24
C LEU A 3 -12.74 8.85 -1.76
N ILE A 4 -12.63 7.68 -1.15
CA ILE A 4 -12.94 7.45 0.24
C ILE A 4 -11.65 7.11 0.97
N SER A 5 -11.11 8.06 1.73
CA SER A 5 -9.84 7.89 2.44
C SER A 5 -10.09 7.43 3.88
N LEU A 6 -9.51 6.29 4.24
CA LEU A 6 -9.51 5.79 5.62
C LEU A 6 -8.41 6.49 6.42
N GLY A 7 -8.77 7.59 7.06
CA GLY A 7 -7.86 8.57 7.60
C GLY A 7 -7.29 9.48 6.50
N ASN A 8 -6.52 10.46 6.92
CA ASN A 8 -5.71 11.31 6.02
C ASN A 8 -4.34 11.51 6.66
N HIS A 9 -3.69 10.40 6.99
CA HIS A 9 -2.37 10.45 7.60
C HIS A 9 -1.41 11.17 6.64
N TYR A 10 -0.84 12.26 7.11
CA TYR A 10 0.13 13.09 6.37
C TYR A 10 -0.38 13.63 5.02
N GLY A 11 -1.69 13.75 4.81
CA GLY A 11 -2.24 14.25 3.54
C GLY A 11 -2.25 13.20 2.42
N ALA A 12 -2.31 11.92 2.73
CA ALA A 12 -2.22 10.82 1.74
C ALA A 12 -3.24 10.91 0.59
N ALA A 13 -4.40 11.55 0.81
CA ALA A 13 -5.39 11.78 -0.24
C ALA A 13 -5.08 12.99 -1.15
N GLU A 14 -4.25 13.93 -0.70
CA GLU A 14 -4.03 15.20 -1.40
C GLU A 14 -3.50 15.04 -2.82
N PRO A 15 -2.50 14.18 -3.11
CA PRO A 15 -2.02 14.00 -4.48
C PRO A 15 -3.10 13.57 -5.47
N PHE A 16 -4.14 12.91 -4.99
CA PHE A 16 -5.16 12.25 -5.82
C PHE A 16 -6.52 12.92 -5.82
N SER A 17 -6.84 13.74 -4.82
CA SER A 17 -8.18 14.31 -4.60
C SER A 17 -8.75 15.03 -5.83
N HIS A 18 -7.91 15.71 -6.60
CA HIS A 18 -8.31 16.44 -7.81
C HIS A 18 -8.81 15.54 -8.96
N LEU A 19 -8.62 14.21 -8.86
CA LEU A 19 -9.07 13.23 -9.85
C LEU A 19 -10.53 12.81 -9.65
N PHE A 20 -11.12 13.16 -8.52
CA PHE A 20 -12.43 12.69 -8.08
C PHE A 20 -13.42 13.84 -7.95
N GLU A 21 -14.70 13.55 -8.13
CA GLU A 21 -15.80 14.51 -7.93
C GLU A 21 -15.95 14.90 -6.47
N ASP A 22 -15.64 13.97 -5.58
CA ASP A 22 -15.73 14.13 -4.14
C ASP A 22 -14.65 13.33 -3.42
N THR A 23 -14.13 13.85 -2.31
CA THR A 23 -13.18 13.17 -1.44
C THR A 23 -13.71 13.16 -0.02
N ILE A 24 -14.03 11.96 0.46
CA ILE A 24 -14.56 11.74 1.80
C ILE A 24 -13.44 11.17 2.69
N VAL A 25 -13.14 11.85 3.78
CA VAL A 25 -12.17 11.37 4.76
C VAL A 25 -12.92 10.78 5.96
N ILE A 26 -12.69 9.50 6.21
CA ILE A 26 -13.26 8.80 7.38
C ILE A 26 -12.22 8.81 8.49
N GLY A 27 -12.57 9.40 9.60
CA GLY A 27 -11.79 9.37 10.83
C GLY A 27 -11.77 7.96 11.46
N LYS A 28 -11.32 7.89 12.71
CA LYS A 28 -11.19 6.63 13.46
C LYS A 28 -12.50 5.93 13.84
N ARG A 29 -13.67 6.41 13.39
CA ARG A 29 -14.98 5.85 13.72
C ARG A 29 -15.46 4.94 12.61
N TYR A 30 -15.48 3.67 12.89
CA TYR A 30 -15.83 2.55 12.03
C TYR A 30 -17.29 2.59 11.52
N GLU A 31 -18.20 3.10 12.33
CA GLU A 31 -19.63 3.16 12.07
C GLU A 31 -19.99 3.99 10.83
N SER A 32 -19.18 5.00 10.52
CA SER A 32 -19.42 5.87 9.35
C SER A 32 -19.01 5.26 8.00
N PHE A 33 -18.26 4.14 7.98
CA PHE A 33 -17.86 3.52 6.73
C PHE A 33 -19.00 2.68 6.12
N GLU A 34 -19.73 1.92 6.94
CA GLU A 34 -20.88 1.13 6.48
C GLU A 34 -22.00 2.02 5.94
N ASP A 35 -22.19 3.20 6.54
CA ASP A 35 -23.22 4.16 6.12
C ASP A 35 -22.95 4.76 4.71
N LEU A 36 -21.71 4.68 4.20
CA LEU A 36 -21.33 5.28 2.92
C LEU A 36 -21.89 4.55 1.70
N LYS A 37 -22.43 3.35 1.85
CA LYS A 37 -22.92 2.52 0.73
C LYS A 37 -21.89 2.48 -0.40
N ILE A 38 -20.77 1.82 -0.13
CA ILE A 38 -19.67 1.64 -1.08
C ILE A 38 -20.18 0.96 -2.36
N THR A 39 -19.67 1.40 -3.50
CA THR A 39 -20.05 0.90 -4.82
C THR A 39 -18.82 0.70 -5.71
N LYS A 40 -18.99 0.05 -6.84
CA LYS A 40 -17.95 -0.10 -7.88
C LYS A 40 -17.42 1.23 -8.46
N ASN A 41 -18.14 2.34 -8.21
CA ASN A 41 -17.74 3.68 -8.66
C ASN A 41 -16.93 4.43 -7.58
N ASP A 42 -16.48 3.74 -6.55
CA ASP A 42 -15.68 4.32 -5.48
C ASP A 42 -14.24 3.79 -5.53
N VAL A 43 -13.31 4.62 -5.13
CA VAL A 43 -11.92 4.24 -4.82
C VAL A 43 -11.73 4.40 -3.33
N VAL A 44 -11.32 3.33 -2.64
CA VAL A 44 -11.04 3.36 -1.20
C VAL A 44 -9.54 3.42 -0.98
N LEU A 45 -9.08 4.51 -0.34
CA LEU A 45 -7.66 4.75 -0.03
C LEU A 45 -7.34 4.28 1.38
N PHE A 46 -6.33 3.44 1.49
CA PHE A 46 -5.70 2.96 2.72
C PHE A 46 -4.34 3.64 2.89
N CYS A 47 -4.19 4.40 3.97
CA CYS A 47 -3.03 5.25 4.22
C CYS A 47 -1.85 4.49 4.84
N GLY A 48 -0.67 5.11 4.81
CA GLY A 48 0.51 4.69 5.55
C GLY A 48 0.34 4.69 7.07
N GLY A 49 1.36 4.28 7.80
CA GLY A 49 1.39 4.27 9.26
C GLY A 49 2.16 3.11 9.87
N GLU A 50 1.80 2.73 11.11
CA GLU A 50 2.42 1.67 11.89
C GLU A 50 2.29 0.29 11.25
N ASP A 51 3.14 -0.64 11.66
CA ASP A 51 3.16 -2.02 11.14
C ASP A 51 1.81 -2.72 11.30
N ILE A 52 1.53 -3.61 10.36
CA ILE A 52 0.35 -4.48 10.39
C ILE A 52 0.64 -5.68 11.27
N SER A 53 -0.35 -6.12 12.05
CA SER A 53 -0.28 -7.35 12.82
C SER A 53 0.10 -8.55 11.94
N PRO A 54 1.12 -9.33 12.28
CA PRO A 54 1.56 -10.48 11.49
C PRO A 54 0.49 -11.54 11.27
N SER A 55 -0.53 -11.59 12.12
CA SER A 55 -1.67 -12.50 11.94
C SER A 55 -2.47 -12.22 10.67
N VAL A 56 -2.49 -10.97 10.16
CA VAL A 56 -3.18 -10.60 8.91
C VAL A 56 -2.56 -11.34 7.71
N TYR A 57 -1.24 -11.42 7.66
CA TYR A 57 -0.50 -12.11 6.59
C TYR A 57 0.02 -13.50 7.01
N LYS A 58 -0.56 -14.09 8.08
CA LYS A 58 -0.37 -15.46 8.55
C LYS A 58 1.09 -15.81 8.90
N GLN A 59 1.81 -14.87 9.46
CA GLN A 59 3.18 -15.08 9.94
C GLN A 59 3.25 -14.94 11.47
N LYS A 60 4.31 -15.47 12.06
CA LYS A 60 4.65 -15.22 13.46
C LYS A 60 5.29 -13.85 13.60
N ASN A 61 5.08 -13.20 14.74
CA ASN A 61 5.70 -11.92 15.02
C ASN A 61 7.24 -12.03 15.05
N SER A 62 7.89 -10.99 14.55
CA SER A 62 9.33 -10.79 14.56
C SER A 62 9.68 -9.71 15.62
N ARG A 63 10.88 -9.76 16.18
CA ARG A 63 11.38 -8.70 17.06
C ARG A 63 11.52 -7.33 16.37
N HIS A 64 11.49 -7.31 15.04
CA HIS A 64 11.60 -6.10 14.23
C HIS A 64 10.25 -5.45 13.96
N THR A 65 9.14 -6.17 14.19
CA THR A 65 7.79 -5.64 13.98
C THR A 65 7.32 -4.88 15.21
N SER A 66 6.86 -3.65 15.04
CA SER A 66 6.29 -2.83 16.12
C SER A 66 4.86 -3.23 16.50
N ALA A 67 4.16 -3.98 15.63
CA ALA A 67 2.82 -4.49 15.89
C ALA A 67 2.84 -5.72 16.82
N SER A 68 1.75 -5.93 17.56
CA SER A 68 1.52 -7.17 18.30
C SER A 68 1.11 -8.31 17.36
N GLN A 69 1.13 -9.57 17.85
CA GLN A 69 0.58 -10.70 17.12
C GLN A 69 -0.94 -10.57 16.95
N ASP A 70 -1.62 -9.99 17.94
CA ASP A 70 -3.07 -9.76 17.90
C ASP A 70 -3.40 -8.51 17.09
N LEU A 71 -4.54 -8.55 16.40
CA LEU A 71 -5.02 -7.44 15.59
C LEU A 71 -5.27 -6.18 16.44
N SER A 72 -4.65 -5.08 16.05
CA SER A 72 -5.02 -3.76 16.54
C SER A 72 -6.44 -3.39 16.10
N ASP A 73 -7.04 -2.39 16.73
CA ASP A 73 -8.35 -1.90 16.30
C ASP A 73 -8.30 -1.32 14.87
N ARG A 74 -7.17 -0.71 14.49
CA ARG A 74 -6.95 -0.26 13.13
C ARG A 74 -6.88 -1.43 12.14
N ASP A 75 -6.16 -2.52 12.47
CA ASP A 75 -6.10 -3.70 11.61
C ASP A 75 -7.48 -4.32 11.41
N LYS A 76 -8.26 -4.50 12.50
CA LYS A 76 -9.62 -5.03 12.43
C LYS A 76 -10.48 -4.21 11.49
N PHE A 77 -10.44 -2.90 11.64
CA PHE A 77 -11.23 -1.99 10.82
C PHE A 77 -10.77 -1.99 9.36
N GLU A 78 -9.48 -1.80 9.10
CA GLU A 78 -9.01 -1.72 7.71
C GLU A 78 -9.13 -3.04 6.97
N VAL A 79 -8.96 -4.19 7.65
CA VAL A 79 -9.27 -5.53 7.07
C VAL A 79 -10.75 -5.64 6.73
N PHE A 80 -11.64 -5.24 7.64
CA PHE A 80 -13.07 -5.21 7.37
C PHE A 80 -13.40 -4.30 6.20
N ALA A 81 -12.92 -3.06 6.21
CA ALA A 81 -13.20 -2.07 5.18
C ALA A 81 -12.68 -2.49 3.80
N MET A 82 -11.49 -3.12 3.74
CA MET A 82 -10.92 -3.61 2.48
C MET A 82 -11.76 -4.76 1.91
N ASN A 83 -12.13 -5.75 2.74
CA ASN A 83 -13.00 -6.83 2.29
C ASN A 83 -14.38 -6.32 1.85
N HIS A 84 -14.97 -5.40 2.61
CA HIS A 84 -16.24 -4.77 2.26
C HIS A 84 -16.16 -4.03 0.90
N ALA A 85 -15.09 -3.27 0.67
CA ALA A 85 -14.88 -2.60 -0.60
C ALA A 85 -14.74 -3.59 -1.77
N ILE A 86 -14.00 -4.68 -1.59
CA ILE A 86 -13.85 -5.76 -2.58
C ILE A 86 -15.20 -6.40 -2.90
N GLU A 87 -16.00 -6.74 -1.89
CA GLU A 87 -17.33 -7.36 -2.04
C GLU A 87 -18.30 -6.46 -2.83
N HIS A 88 -18.17 -5.15 -2.72
CA HIS A 88 -18.98 -4.17 -3.45
C HIS A 88 -18.38 -3.72 -4.79
N GLY A 89 -17.26 -4.33 -5.19
CA GLY A 89 -16.59 -4.07 -6.46
C GLY A 89 -15.90 -2.72 -6.55
N ALA A 90 -15.67 -2.04 -5.41
CA ALA A 90 -14.89 -0.82 -5.34
C ALA A 90 -13.43 -1.08 -5.70
N LYS A 91 -12.75 -0.04 -6.14
CA LYS A 91 -11.31 -0.10 -6.45
C LYS A 91 -10.52 0.33 -5.22
N LEU A 92 -9.31 -0.21 -5.08
CA LEU A 92 -8.48 0.03 -3.91
C LEU A 92 -7.22 0.81 -4.28
N LEU A 93 -6.85 1.76 -3.43
CA LEU A 93 -5.55 2.44 -3.47
C LEU A 93 -4.87 2.27 -2.13
N GLY A 94 -3.67 1.72 -2.10
CA GLY A 94 -2.90 1.53 -0.87
C GLY A 94 -1.58 2.29 -0.91
N ILE A 95 -1.26 3.03 0.16
CA ILE A 95 0.02 3.74 0.31
C ILE A 95 0.78 3.11 1.47
N CYS A 96 2.03 2.71 1.28
CA CYS A 96 2.95 2.14 2.25
C CYS A 96 2.28 1.01 3.07
N ARG A 97 1.87 1.26 4.32
CA ARG A 97 1.11 0.28 5.14
C ARG A 97 -0.17 -0.19 4.43
N GLY A 98 -0.90 0.71 3.76
CA GLY A 98 -2.09 0.33 2.98
C GLY A 98 -1.78 -0.60 1.81
N ALA A 99 -0.64 -0.41 1.14
CA ALA A 99 -0.14 -1.30 0.10
C ALA A 99 0.22 -2.69 0.67
N GLN A 100 0.86 -2.71 1.84
CA GLN A 100 1.22 -3.94 2.55
C GLN A 100 -0.03 -4.72 3.00
N LEU A 101 -1.05 -4.02 3.52
CA LEU A 101 -2.34 -4.62 3.88
C LEU A 101 -3.02 -5.25 2.65
N MET A 102 -3.03 -4.54 1.54
CA MET A 102 -3.59 -5.03 0.28
C MET A 102 -2.85 -6.28 -0.21
N CYS A 103 -1.51 -6.30 -0.12
CA CYS A 103 -0.70 -7.48 -0.41
C CYS A 103 -1.12 -8.68 0.44
N ALA A 104 -1.32 -8.48 1.75
CA ALA A 104 -1.76 -9.53 2.67
C ALA A 104 -3.16 -10.07 2.33
N ILE A 105 -4.13 -9.18 2.07
CA ILE A 105 -5.51 -9.55 1.71
C ILE A 105 -5.57 -10.24 0.35
N ALA A 106 -4.74 -9.85 -0.61
CA ALA A 106 -4.61 -10.51 -1.90
C ALA A 106 -3.98 -11.91 -1.81
N GLY A 107 -3.58 -12.36 -0.63
CA GLY A 107 -2.98 -13.69 -0.38
C GLY A 107 -1.46 -13.73 -0.43
N GLY A 108 -0.81 -12.58 -0.50
CA GLY A 108 0.63 -12.42 -0.35
C GLY A 108 1.08 -12.43 1.11
N SER A 109 2.32 -12.05 1.32
CA SER A 109 2.90 -11.90 2.66
C SER A 109 3.75 -10.63 2.73
N LEU A 110 4.42 -10.40 3.86
CA LEU A 110 5.35 -9.29 4.00
C LEU A 110 6.75 -9.80 4.30
N TYR A 111 7.75 -9.06 3.82
CA TYR A 111 9.05 -9.03 4.47
C TYR A 111 8.89 -8.21 5.75
N GLN A 112 9.03 -8.86 6.90
CA GLN A 112 8.79 -8.24 8.22
C GLN A 112 9.89 -7.25 8.60
N HIS A 113 11.03 -7.34 7.92
CA HIS A 113 12.09 -6.36 8.05
C HIS A 113 12.95 -6.34 6.79
N VAL A 114 13.18 -5.13 6.30
CA VAL A 114 14.18 -4.75 5.30
C VAL A 114 14.96 -3.54 5.82
N ASN A 115 16.24 -3.42 5.49
CA ASN A 115 17.02 -2.22 5.78
C ASN A 115 17.16 -1.33 4.53
N ASN A 116 17.75 -0.16 4.69
CA ASN A 116 18.06 0.80 3.63
C ASN A 116 16.85 1.41 2.87
N HIS A 117 15.61 1.18 3.38
CA HIS A 117 14.37 1.77 2.86
C HIS A 117 13.76 2.82 3.81
N SER A 118 14.49 3.24 4.84
CA SER A 118 13.97 4.23 5.80
C SER A 118 14.84 5.47 5.85
N GLY A 119 14.21 6.64 5.65
CA GLY A 119 14.81 7.95 5.87
C GLY A 119 15.63 8.54 4.72
N LYS A 120 15.80 7.81 3.61
CA LYS A 120 16.40 8.34 2.37
C LYS A 120 15.61 7.81 1.19
N GLY A 121 15.26 8.70 0.25
CA GLY A 121 14.69 8.24 -1.01
C GLY A 121 15.70 7.39 -1.82
N HIS A 122 15.19 6.67 -2.79
CA HIS A 122 15.97 5.88 -3.72
C HIS A 122 15.39 5.95 -5.14
N MET A 123 16.11 5.39 -6.09
CA MET A 123 15.60 5.25 -7.45
C MET A 123 14.75 3.98 -7.56
N MET A 124 13.58 4.10 -8.16
CA MET A 124 12.80 2.95 -8.63
C MET A 124 12.81 2.91 -10.15
N THR A 125 12.80 1.73 -10.73
CA THR A 125 12.66 1.50 -12.17
C THR A 125 11.24 1.04 -12.46
N THR A 126 10.59 1.66 -13.43
CA THR A 126 9.25 1.27 -13.88
C THR A 126 9.32 0.14 -14.90
N LYS A 127 8.21 -0.54 -15.16
CA LYS A 127 8.09 -1.55 -16.21
C LYS A 127 8.44 -1.02 -17.62
N ASP A 128 8.34 0.30 -17.81
CA ASP A 128 8.70 0.99 -19.06
C ASP A 128 10.18 1.44 -19.08
N SER A 129 10.99 0.96 -18.14
CA SER A 129 12.42 1.26 -17.99
C SER A 129 12.73 2.74 -17.75
N ILE A 130 11.85 3.42 -17.01
CA ILE A 130 12.04 4.80 -16.56
C ILE A 130 12.45 4.77 -15.09
N ASP A 131 13.55 5.45 -14.77
CA ASP A 131 14.01 5.61 -13.39
C ASP A 131 13.44 6.86 -12.77
N ILE A 132 12.79 6.72 -11.60
CA ILE A 132 12.12 7.78 -10.86
C ILE A 132 12.63 7.78 -9.41
N HIS A 133 12.97 8.95 -8.88
CA HIS A 133 13.33 9.08 -7.46
C HIS A 133 12.07 9.10 -6.59
N VAL A 134 12.03 8.25 -5.55
CA VAL A 134 10.92 8.11 -4.61
C VAL A 134 11.33 8.35 -3.17
N CYS A 135 10.39 8.81 -2.34
CA CYS A 135 10.55 8.92 -0.89
C CYS A 135 10.26 7.58 -0.24
N SER A 136 11.18 7.07 0.57
CA SER A 136 11.07 5.78 1.23
C SER A 136 11.26 5.92 2.74
N VAL A 137 10.25 5.48 3.52
CA VAL A 137 10.25 5.55 4.99
C VAL A 137 9.64 4.28 5.62
N HIS A 138 9.93 3.13 5.05
CA HIS A 138 9.41 1.84 5.53
C HIS A 138 10.54 0.89 5.90
N HIS A 139 10.27 -0.04 6.80
CA HIS A 139 11.15 -1.15 7.15
C HIS A 139 10.48 -2.52 6.95
N GLN A 140 9.21 -2.53 6.54
CA GLN A 140 8.51 -3.70 6.03
C GLN A 140 8.21 -3.50 4.55
N MET A 141 8.05 -4.61 3.81
CA MET A 141 7.84 -4.54 2.37
C MET A 141 6.88 -5.62 1.90
N MET A 142 6.14 -5.33 0.84
CA MET A 142 5.27 -6.31 0.17
C MET A 142 6.07 -7.51 -0.34
N ASN A 143 5.53 -8.72 -0.16
CA ASN A 143 5.98 -9.95 -0.81
C ASN A 143 4.82 -10.56 -1.62
N PRO A 144 4.60 -10.09 -2.85
CA PRO A 144 3.42 -10.39 -3.66
C PRO A 144 3.54 -11.66 -4.50
N PHE A 145 4.71 -12.32 -4.54
CA PHE A 145 5.07 -13.32 -5.56
C PHE A 145 4.23 -14.60 -5.57
N LYS A 146 3.25 -14.71 -4.65
CA LYS A 146 2.25 -15.78 -4.63
C LYS A 146 0.84 -15.32 -5.03
N THR A 147 0.68 -14.08 -5.46
CA THR A 147 -0.60 -13.48 -5.82
C THR A 147 -0.76 -13.30 -7.32
N ASN A 148 -1.98 -13.05 -7.78
CA ASN A 148 -2.25 -12.64 -9.16
C ASN A 148 -2.05 -11.13 -9.29
N HIS A 149 -0.84 -10.72 -9.69
CA HIS A 149 -0.46 -9.31 -9.72
C HIS A 149 0.25 -8.92 -11.01
N GLU A 150 0.35 -7.62 -11.21
CA GLU A 150 1.25 -6.97 -12.15
C GLU A 150 2.28 -6.17 -11.36
N LEU A 151 3.56 -6.48 -11.51
CA LEU A 151 4.66 -5.69 -10.98
C LEU A 151 4.90 -4.49 -11.91
N ILE A 152 4.65 -3.28 -11.41
CA ILE A 152 4.66 -2.06 -12.21
C ILE A 152 5.98 -1.30 -12.03
N ALA A 153 6.50 -1.27 -10.80
CA ALA A 153 7.79 -0.65 -10.50
C ALA A 153 8.46 -1.32 -9.31
N TRP A 154 9.79 -1.24 -9.26
CA TRP A 154 10.67 -1.84 -8.24
C TRP A 154 11.88 -0.96 -7.98
N ALA A 155 12.54 -1.10 -6.84
CA ALA A 155 13.81 -0.42 -6.57
C ALA A 155 14.83 -0.77 -7.68
N SER A 156 15.52 0.25 -8.20
CA SER A 156 16.43 0.08 -9.37
C SER A 156 17.60 -0.87 -9.12
N SER A 157 17.85 -1.19 -7.86
CA SER A 157 18.74 -2.27 -7.40
C SER A 157 18.19 -2.80 -6.09
N VAL A 158 18.56 -4.02 -5.73
CA VAL A 158 18.27 -4.54 -4.37
C VAL A 158 19.07 -3.71 -3.37
N LEU A 159 18.38 -3.00 -2.50
CA LEU A 159 18.96 -2.07 -1.53
C LEU A 159 19.15 -2.71 -0.17
N SER A 160 18.25 -3.62 0.19
CA SER A 160 18.29 -4.27 1.49
C SER A 160 19.24 -5.47 1.51
N ASP A 161 20.06 -5.54 2.56
CA ASP A 161 20.91 -6.70 2.83
C ASP A 161 20.15 -7.83 3.52
N VAL A 162 18.94 -7.54 4.02
CA VAL A 162 18.11 -8.50 4.76
C VAL A 162 16.65 -8.42 4.32
N HIS A 163 16.02 -9.57 4.11
CA HIS A 163 14.60 -9.70 3.80
C HIS A 163 14.02 -10.77 4.73
N LEU A 164 13.58 -10.36 5.93
CA LEU A 164 13.16 -11.27 6.98
C LEU A 164 11.70 -11.68 6.82
N ILE A 165 11.47 -12.99 6.86
CA ILE A 165 10.14 -13.60 6.92
C ILE A 165 10.06 -14.56 8.12
N GLU A 166 8.86 -14.89 8.55
CA GLU A 166 8.57 -15.99 9.49
C GLU A 166 9.61 -16.20 10.62
N GLY A 167 9.60 -15.33 11.62
CA GLY A 167 10.50 -15.49 12.76
C GLY A 167 11.97 -15.25 12.41
N GLU A 168 12.22 -14.27 11.57
CA GLU A 168 13.56 -13.75 11.27
C GLU A 168 14.40 -14.61 10.30
N LYS A 169 13.75 -15.43 9.49
CA LYS A 169 14.42 -16.12 8.41
C LYS A 169 14.75 -15.13 7.29
N ASN A 170 16.03 -14.93 7.00
CA ASN A 170 16.49 -14.14 5.85
C ASN A 170 16.39 -14.96 4.57
N ILE A 171 15.78 -14.40 3.52
CA ILE A 171 15.69 -15.00 2.21
C ILE A 171 16.30 -14.10 1.13
N PRO A 172 16.95 -14.67 0.11
CA PRO A 172 17.44 -13.88 -1.01
C PRO A 172 16.27 -13.32 -1.82
N VAL A 173 16.40 -12.09 -2.28
CA VAL A 173 15.43 -11.38 -3.10
C VAL A 173 16.12 -10.79 -4.32
N GLU A 174 15.49 -10.94 -5.48
CA GLU A 174 15.99 -10.35 -6.73
C GLU A 174 15.32 -9.02 -7.06
N VAL A 175 14.15 -8.78 -6.47
CA VAL A 175 13.31 -7.61 -6.75
C VAL A 175 12.68 -7.10 -5.45
N GLU A 176 12.78 -5.80 -5.21
CA GLU A 176 12.14 -5.06 -4.13
C GLU A 176 10.97 -4.25 -4.69
N PRO A 177 9.71 -4.71 -4.50
CA PRO A 177 8.54 -4.11 -5.14
C PRO A 177 8.22 -2.73 -4.59
N GLU A 178 7.97 -1.76 -5.48
CA GLU A 178 7.53 -0.41 -5.13
C GLU A 178 6.10 -0.12 -5.57
N VAL A 179 5.68 -0.63 -6.74
CA VAL A 179 4.30 -0.47 -7.22
C VAL A 179 3.78 -1.77 -7.81
N ILE A 180 2.60 -2.16 -7.34
CA ILE A 180 1.92 -3.39 -7.74
C ILE A 180 0.44 -3.13 -8.00
N TYR A 181 -0.08 -3.76 -9.05
CA TYR A 181 -1.52 -3.89 -9.23
C TYR A 181 -1.96 -5.32 -8.91
N PHE A 182 -2.76 -5.49 -7.87
CA PHE A 182 -3.35 -6.77 -7.47
C PHE A 182 -4.67 -6.99 -8.21
N LYS A 183 -4.68 -7.91 -9.17
CA LYS A 183 -5.80 -8.13 -10.10
C LYS A 183 -7.05 -8.68 -9.40
N ASP A 184 -6.88 -9.60 -8.45
CA ASP A 184 -7.99 -10.28 -7.77
C ASP A 184 -8.75 -9.38 -6.80
N VAL A 185 -8.14 -8.29 -6.36
CA VAL A 185 -8.76 -7.30 -5.45
C VAL A 185 -8.95 -5.93 -6.11
N ASN A 186 -8.64 -5.81 -7.40
CA ASN A 186 -8.76 -4.57 -8.17
C ASN A 186 -8.08 -3.38 -7.48
N GLY A 187 -6.83 -3.59 -7.06
CA GLY A 187 -6.13 -2.68 -6.17
C GLY A 187 -4.73 -2.27 -6.63
N LEU A 188 -4.47 -0.95 -6.62
CA LEU A 188 -3.16 -0.35 -6.85
C LEU A 188 -2.46 -0.11 -5.53
N ALA A 189 -1.29 -0.69 -5.35
CA ALA A 189 -0.47 -0.64 -4.15
C ALA A 189 0.83 0.13 -4.45
N ILE A 190 1.09 1.20 -3.69
CA ILE A 190 2.27 2.06 -3.80
C ILE A 190 3.01 1.98 -2.46
N GLN A 191 4.25 1.46 -2.46
CA GLN A 191 5.03 1.28 -1.24
C GLN A 191 5.65 2.58 -0.75
N TYR A 192 6.08 3.46 -1.64
CA TYR A 192 6.62 4.77 -1.28
C TYR A 192 5.52 5.78 -0.90
N HIS A 193 5.91 6.99 -0.50
CA HIS A 193 5.02 8.04 -0.01
C HIS A 193 4.95 9.23 -0.97
N PRO A 194 4.02 9.25 -1.95
CA PRO A 194 3.84 10.40 -2.83
C PRO A 194 3.44 11.67 -2.06
N GLU A 195 2.71 11.55 -0.94
CA GLU A 195 2.30 12.66 -0.10
C GLU A 195 3.45 13.40 0.60
N PHE A 196 4.64 12.80 0.67
CA PHE A 196 5.84 13.45 1.21
C PHE A 196 6.68 14.15 0.14
N MET A 197 6.21 14.13 -1.10
CA MET A 197 6.94 14.67 -2.24
C MET A 197 6.23 15.91 -2.80
N SER A 198 6.96 16.70 -3.58
CA SER A 198 6.35 17.84 -4.28
C SER A 198 5.37 17.37 -5.34
N ASP A 199 4.23 18.05 -5.48
CA ASP A 199 3.22 17.77 -6.53
C ASP A 199 3.81 17.83 -7.96
N LYS A 200 4.96 18.48 -8.11
CA LYS A 200 5.69 18.58 -9.39
C LYS A 200 6.75 17.48 -9.56
N SER A 201 6.94 16.62 -8.58
CA SER A 201 7.90 15.52 -8.69
C SER A 201 7.41 14.47 -9.68
N GLU A 202 8.35 13.83 -10.38
CA GLU A 202 8.04 12.74 -11.30
C GLU A 202 7.30 11.59 -10.60
N ALA A 203 7.62 11.31 -9.34
CA ALA A 203 6.97 10.25 -8.58
C ALA A 203 5.49 10.54 -8.30
N VAL A 204 5.13 11.79 -7.96
CA VAL A 204 3.71 12.17 -7.77
C VAL A 204 2.96 12.15 -9.09
N ILE A 205 3.54 12.73 -10.15
CA ILE A 205 2.95 12.69 -11.49
C ILE A 205 2.71 11.25 -11.93
N TYR A 206 3.70 10.38 -11.76
CA TYR A 206 3.59 8.96 -12.09
C TYR A 206 2.50 8.25 -11.26
N SER A 207 2.42 8.50 -9.95
CA SER A 207 1.36 7.95 -9.10
C SER A 207 -0.04 8.36 -9.57
N VAL A 208 -0.21 9.63 -9.95
CA VAL A 208 -1.46 10.18 -10.49
C VAL A 208 -1.84 9.49 -11.81
N GLU A 209 -0.88 9.31 -12.72
CA GLU A 209 -1.14 8.60 -13.99
C GLU A 209 -1.50 7.12 -13.77
N LEU A 210 -0.87 6.45 -12.81
CA LEU A 210 -1.24 5.08 -12.44
C LEU A 210 -2.67 5.00 -11.89
N VAL A 211 -3.07 5.93 -11.02
CA VAL A 211 -4.47 6.00 -10.53
C VAL A 211 -5.45 6.17 -11.68
N LYS A 212 -5.17 7.06 -12.63
CA LYS A 212 -6.00 7.23 -13.83
C LYS A 212 -6.08 5.94 -14.64
N GLN A 213 -4.93 5.32 -14.90
CA GLN A 213 -4.84 4.14 -15.75
C GLN A 213 -5.51 2.90 -15.14
N TYR A 214 -5.32 2.65 -13.85
CA TYR A 214 -5.76 1.41 -13.20
C TYR A 214 -7.08 1.54 -12.45
N LEU A 215 -7.40 2.73 -11.94
CA LEU A 215 -8.54 2.91 -11.06
C LEU A 215 -9.65 3.80 -11.63
N LEU A 216 -9.43 4.59 -12.68
CA LEU A 216 -10.46 5.47 -13.24
C LEU A 216 -10.97 5.02 -14.62
N THR A 217 -10.54 3.86 -15.08
CA THR A 217 -11.00 3.25 -16.35
C THR A 217 -12.18 2.31 -16.16
#